data_1158983532e6d74d042d357da564d08d
#
_entry.id   1158983532e6d74d042d357da564d08d
#
_cell.length_a   1.000
_cell.length_b   1.000
_cell.length_c   1.000
_cell.angle_alpha   90.00
_cell.angle_beta   90.00
_cell.angle_gamma   90.00
#
_symmetry.space_group_name_H-M   'P 1'
#
loop_
_entity.id
_entity.type
_entity.pdbx_description
1 polymer ?
#
loop_
_entity_poly.entity_id
_entity_poly.type
_entity_poly.pdbx_seq_one_letter_code
_entity_poly.pdbx_strand_id
1 'polypeptide(L)'
;SLGVRYATCSGLIPTGGAETDPSKATRLTPEALTAVLRPAMAYAEQNHMEINFTSPGWLPDAVLLDLGFTQVPSCGACLSNMAVAPDGTVLPCQSWLREGSSLGNILHDPWHKIWNAPACRRVREESAKMEHICQLGTTVPAQGGL
;
A
#
# COMPACT_ATOMS: atom_id res chain seq x y z
N SER A 1 6.59 24.22 -17.96
CA SER A 1 6.62 23.49 -16.69
C SER A 1 5.27 23.63 -15.99
N LEU A 2 4.67 22.51 -15.56
CA LEU A 2 3.39 22.51 -14.81
C LEU A 2 3.60 22.81 -13.32
N GLY A 3 4.84 23.01 -12.86
CA GLY A 3 5.16 23.33 -11.47
C GLY A 3 4.98 22.15 -10.50
N VAL A 4 4.87 20.92 -10.97
CA VAL A 4 4.78 19.72 -10.11
C VAL A 4 6.10 19.55 -9.37
N ARG A 5 6.03 19.41 -8.04
CA ARG A 5 7.19 19.22 -7.17
C ARG A 5 7.16 17.89 -6.42
N TYR A 6 6.02 17.23 -6.41
CA TYR A 6 5.80 16.00 -5.66
C TYR A 6 5.02 14.99 -6.49
N ALA A 7 5.41 13.74 -6.48
CA ALA A 7 4.73 12.63 -7.10
C ALA A 7 4.72 11.41 -6.18
N THR A 8 3.69 10.60 -6.28
CA THR A 8 3.59 9.32 -5.57
C THR A 8 3.49 8.20 -6.59
N CYS A 9 4.30 7.18 -6.40
CA CYS A 9 4.27 5.94 -7.17
C CYS A 9 3.79 4.79 -6.29
N SER A 10 2.98 3.90 -6.84
CA SER A 10 2.54 2.68 -6.17
C SER A 10 2.49 1.51 -7.13
N GLY A 11 2.69 0.30 -6.63
CA GLY A 11 2.33 -0.91 -7.34
C GLY A 11 0.82 -1.11 -7.39
N LEU A 12 0.34 -1.90 -8.34
CA LEU A 12 -1.08 -2.24 -8.45
C LEU A 12 -1.50 -3.16 -7.29
N ILE A 13 -2.37 -2.67 -6.42
CA ILE A 13 -2.99 -3.47 -5.37
C ILE A 13 -4.24 -4.15 -5.95
N PRO A 14 -4.35 -5.50 -5.90
CA PRO A 14 -5.50 -6.22 -6.45
C PRO A 14 -6.72 -6.12 -5.52
N THR A 15 -7.40 -4.97 -5.54
CA THR A 15 -8.61 -4.70 -4.77
C THR A 15 -9.67 -4.01 -5.62
N GLY A 16 -10.95 -4.14 -5.27
CA GLY A 16 -12.05 -3.56 -6.02
C GLY A 16 -12.07 -4.02 -7.48
N GLY A 17 -12.20 -3.12 -8.42
CA GLY A 17 -12.21 -3.44 -9.85
C GLY A 17 -10.95 -4.14 -10.36
N ALA A 18 -9.80 -3.90 -9.76
CA ALA A 18 -8.54 -4.56 -10.11
C ALA A 18 -8.49 -6.05 -9.67
N GLU A 19 -9.39 -6.50 -8.81
CA GLU A 19 -9.46 -7.90 -8.37
C GLU A 19 -10.07 -8.82 -9.43
N THR A 20 -11.02 -8.29 -10.19
CA THR A 20 -11.79 -9.02 -11.23
C THR A 20 -11.29 -8.78 -12.65
N ASP A 21 -10.43 -7.79 -12.84
CA ASP A 21 -9.91 -7.43 -14.16
C ASP A 21 -8.92 -8.50 -14.66
N PRO A 22 -9.07 -8.98 -15.93
CA PRO A 22 -8.04 -9.77 -16.60
C PRO A 22 -6.69 -9.05 -16.69
N SER A 23 -6.64 -7.75 -16.41
CA SER A 23 -5.43 -6.94 -16.21
C SER A 23 -4.56 -7.34 -14.99
N LYS A 24 -4.86 -8.44 -14.29
CA LYS A 24 -3.85 -9.11 -13.44
C LYS A 24 -2.52 -9.35 -14.19
N ALA A 25 -2.59 -9.40 -15.53
CA ALA A 25 -1.44 -9.40 -16.43
C ALA A 25 -0.68 -8.06 -16.49
N THR A 26 -1.25 -6.95 -16.01
CA THR A 26 -0.60 -5.61 -16.03
C THR A 26 0.16 -5.28 -14.76
N ARG A 27 0.16 -6.18 -13.77
CA ARG A 27 1.01 -5.99 -12.59
C ARG A 27 2.47 -6.09 -13.02
N LEU A 28 3.20 -5.01 -12.84
CA LEU A 28 4.64 -4.98 -13.15
C LEU A 28 5.39 -5.96 -12.22
N THR A 29 6.33 -6.68 -12.80
CA THR A 29 7.31 -7.45 -12.01
C THR A 29 8.23 -6.47 -11.26
N PRO A 30 8.93 -6.90 -10.20
CA PRO A 30 9.91 -6.06 -9.50
C PRO A 30 10.95 -5.46 -10.45
N GLU A 31 11.41 -6.22 -11.44
CA GLU A 31 12.39 -5.78 -12.45
C GLU A 31 11.80 -4.70 -13.36
N ALA A 32 10.58 -4.92 -13.86
CA ALA A 32 9.89 -3.94 -14.70
C ALA A 32 9.57 -2.66 -13.92
N LEU A 33 9.17 -2.78 -12.66
CA LEU A 33 8.92 -1.63 -11.78
C LEU A 33 10.21 -0.86 -11.51
N THR A 34 11.32 -1.54 -11.24
CA THR A 34 12.64 -0.93 -11.07
C THR A 34 13.07 -0.19 -12.35
N ALA A 35 12.85 -0.79 -13.52
CA ALA A 35 13.17 -0.17 -14.82
C ALA A 35 12.38 1.12 -15.08
N VAL A 36 11.15 1.23 -14.57
CA VAL A 36 10.35 2.46 -14.64
C VAL A 36 10.79 3.49 -13.60
N LEU A 37 11.07 3.05 -12.37
CA LEU A 37 11.41 3.97 -11.28
C LEU A 37 12.79 4.59 -11.44
N ARG A 38 13.78 3.87 -11.96
CA ARG A 38 15.15 4.37 -12.12
C ARG A 38 15.24 5.67 -12.94
N PRO A 39 14.71 5.75 -14.18
CA PRO A 39 14.70 7.01 -14.92
C PRO A 39 13.79 8.07 -14.29
N ALA A 40 12.71 7.68 -13.62
CA ALA A 40 11.84 8.63 -12.94
C ALA A 40 12.56 9.32 -11.76
N MET A 41 13.33 8.57 -10.97
CA MET A 41 14.13 9.11 -9.88
C MET A 41 15.24 10.04 -10.39
N ALA A 42 15.94 9.64 -11.45
CA ALA A 42 16.95 10.50 -12.08
C ALA A 42 16.35 11.81 -12.61
N TYR A 43 15.16 11.74 -13.21
CA TYR A 43 14.45 12.94 -13.66
C TYR A 43 14.03 13.83 -12.49
N ALA A 44 13.54 13.23 -11.42
CA ALA A 44 13.10 13.95 -10.21
C ALA A 44 14.27 14.71 -9.57
N GLU A 45 15.42 14.06 -9.44
CA GLU A 45 16.64 14.69 -8.91
C GLU A 45 17.06 15.90 -9.76
N GLN A 46 17.12 15.75 -11.09
CA GLN A 46 17.49 16.83 -12.01
C GLN A 46 16.50 18.01 -12.00
N ASN A 47 15.23 17.78 -11.64
CA ASN A 47 14.18 18.79 -11.67
C ASN A 47 13.72 19.24 -10.27
N HIS A 48 14.45 18.90 -9.22
CA HIS A 48 14.11 19.23 -7.83
C HIS A 48 12.69 18.79 -7.45
N MET A 49 12.32 17.58 -7.89
CA MET A 49 11.06 16.93 -7.55
C MET A 49 11.30 15.84 -6.51
N GLU A 50 10.28 15.57 -5.71
CA GLU A 50 10.24 14.45 -4.78
C GLU A 50 9.33 13.36 -5.33
N ILE A 51 9.79 12.11 -5.31
CA ILE A 51 8.98 10.94 -5.62
C ILE A 51 8.97 10.02 -4.40
N ASN A 52 7.78 9.64 -3.94
CA ASN A 52 7.59 8.65 -2.90
C ASN A 52 7.00 7.36 -3.46
N PHE A 53 7.50 6.23 -3.00
CA PHE A 53 6.96 4.90 -3.27
C PHE A 53 6.14 4.42 -2.07
N THR A 54 4.89 3.97 -2.31
CA THR A 54 3.92 3.73 -1.22
C THR A 54 3.41 2.29 -1.13
N SER A 55 4.03 1.36 -1.85
CA SER A 55 3.61 -0.05 -1.86
C SER A 55 4.59 -0.95 -1.11
N PRO A 56 4.37 -1.23 0.18
CA PRO A 56 5.25 -2.10 0.96
C PRO A 56 5.33 -3.50 0.35
N GLY A 57 6.55 -4.04 0.20
CA GLY A 57 6.78 -5.39 -0.28
C GLY A 57 6.67 -5.60 -1.81
N TRP A 58 6.48 -4.52 -2.61
CA TRP A 58 6.54 -4.61 -4.07
C TRP A 58 7.98 -4.65 -4.59
N LEU A 59 8.88 -3.97 -3.90
CA LEU A 59 10.32 -4.02 -4.13
C LEU A 59 11.04 -4.30 -2.82
N PRO A 60 12.18 -4.98 -2.87
CA PRO A 60 13.05 -5.10 -1.70
C PRO A 60 13.53 -3.73 -1.23
N ASP A 61 13.67 -3.56 0.08
CA ASP A 61 14.12 -2.30 0.70
C ASP A 61 15.47 -1.84 0.13
N ALA A 62 16.40 -2.77 -0.06
CA ALA A 62 17.71 -2.48 -0.63
C ALA A 62 17.62 -1.90 -2.06
N VAL A 63 16.65 -2.34 -2.86
CA VAL A 63 16.41 -1.82 -4.22
C VAL A 63 15.85 -0.40 -4.14
N LEU A 64 14.92 -0.14 -3.22
CA LEU A 64 14.38 1.21 -3.02
C LEU A 64 15.46 2.19 -2.58
N LEU A 65 16.31 1.80 -1.64
CA LEU A 65 17.44 2.63 -1.20
C LEU A 65 18.45 2.87 -2.32
N ASP A 66 18.77 1.85 -3.14
CA ASP A 66 19.64 1.98 -4.32
C ASP A 66 19.05 2.93 -5.39
N LEU A 67 17.73 2.97 -5.49
CA LEU A 67 17.03 3.90 -6.38
C LEU A 67 17.01 5.35 -5.86
N GLY A 68 17.48 5.59 -4.63
CA GLY A 68 17.54 6.92 -4.02
C GLY A 68 16.32 7.30 -3.19
N PHE A 69 15.42 6.36 -2.87
CA PHE A 69 14.33 6.63 -1.92
C PHE A 69 14.90 6.79 -0.51
N THR A 70 14.49 7.84 0.18
CA THR A 70 14.93 8.12 1.56
C THR A 70 14.09 7.39 2.60
N GLN A 71 12.94 6.87 2.21
CA GLN A 71 12.03 6.14 3.08
C GLN A 71 11.55 4.86 2.38
N VAL A 72 11.48 3.79 3.15
CA VAL A 72 10.90 2.52 2.73
C VAL A 72 9.44 2.50 3.16
N PRO A 73 8.49 2.14 2.27
CA PRO A 73 7.08 2.12 2.64
C PRO A 73 6.79 1.02 3.66
N SER A 74 5.93 1.34 4.61
CA SER A 74 5.46 0.40 5.64
C SER A 74 3.95 0.20 5.58
N CYS A 75 3.47 -0.95 6.06
CA CYS A 75 2.04 -1.21 6.19
C CYS A 75 1.50 -0.50 7.44
N GLY A 76 0.65 0.50 7.22
CA GLY A 76 0.04 1.28 8.31
C GLY A 76 -1.39 0.84 8.68
N ALA A 77 -1.91 -0.25 8.11
CA ALA A 77 -3.31 -0.66 8.31
C ALA A 77 -3.65 -0.87 9.80
N CYS A 78 -4.67 -0.18 10.29
CA CYS A 78 -5.07 -0.10 11.70
C CYS A 78 -3.96 0.33 12.67
N LEU A 79 -2.81 0.78 12.19
CA LEU A 79 -1.67 1.22 13.01
C LEU A 79 -1.48 2.74 12.88
N SER A 80 -1.16 3.22 11.70
CA SER A 80 -0.96 4.65 11.39
C SER A 80 -2.01 5.21 10.41
N ASN A 81 -2.79 4.36 9.77
CA ASN A 81 -3.90 4.77 8.90
C ASN A 81 -5.10 3.85 9.02
N MET A 82 -6.26 4.40 8.75
CA MET A 82 -7.54 3.72 8.55
C MET A 82 -8.34 4.52 7.50
N ALA A 83 -9.40 3.94 6.97
CA ALA A 83 -10.28 4.64 6.04
C ALA A 83 -11.73 4.58 6.50
N VAL A 84 -12.51 5.57 6.10
CA VAL A 84 -13.96 5.60 6.29
C VAL A 84 -14.61 5.69 4.92
N ALA A 85 -15.46 4.74 4.61
CA ALA A 85 -16.25 4.72 3.38
C ALA A 85 -17.41 5.74 3.45
N PRO A 86 -18.02 6.11 2.32
CA PRO A 86 -19.09 7.12 2.28
C PRO A 86 -20.32 6.78 3.15
N ASP A 87 -20.57 5.51 3.43
CA ASP A 87 -21.65 5.02 4.29
C ASP A 87 -21.26 4.99 5.78
N GLY A 88 -20.08 5.48 6.15
CA GLY A 88 -19.55 5.46 7.51
C GLY A 88 -18.83 4.17 7.90
N THR A 89 -18.75 3.19 7.02
CA THR A 89 -18.00 1.94 7.27
C THR A 89 -16.52 2.21 7.47
N VAL A 90 -15.95 1.70 8.56
CA VAL A 90 -14.52 1.83 8.88
C VAL A 90 -13.76 0.63 8.34
N LEU A 91 -12.69 0.90 7.61
CA LEU A 91 -11.83 -0.08 6.95
C LEU A 91 -10.39 0.01 7.48
N PRO A 92 -9.62 -1.09 7.45
CA PRO A 92 -8.24 -1.11 7.92
C PRO A 92 -7.30 -0.14 7.19
N CYS A 93 -7.50 0.07 5.89
CA CYS A 93 -6.86 1.09 5.07
C CYS A 93 -7.72 1.39 3.84
N GLN A 94 -7.38 2.43 3.09
CA GLN A 94 -8.11 2.88 1.90
C GLN A 94 -8.20 1.85 0.77
N SER A 95 -7.25 0.92 0.71
CA SER A 95 -7.21 -0.14 -0.31
C SER A 95 -7.88 -1.43 0.14
N TRP A 96 -8.40 -1.50 1.37
CA TRP A 96 -8.99 -2.71 1.94
C TRP A 96 -10.48 -2.83 1.61
N LEU A 97 -10.79 -2.90 0.31
CA LEU A 97 -12.15 -2.95 -0.23
C LEU A 97 -12.61 -4.40 -0.47
N ARG A 98 -12.49 -5.25 0.54
CA ARG A 98 -12.93 -6.65 0.47
C ARG A 98 -14.20 -6.86 1.27
N GLU A 99 -15.06 -7.77 0.82
CA GLU A 99 -16.23 -8.19 1.58
C GLU A 99 -15.82 -8.70 2.97
N GLY A 100 -16.58 -8.35 4.00
CA GLY A 100 -16.28 -8.72 5.39
C GLY A 100 -15.12 -7.93 6.04
N SER A 101 -14.59 -6.90 5.39
CA SER A 101 -13.49 -6.08 5.92
C SER A 101 -13.91 -4.97 6.88
N SER A 102 -15.19 -4.79 7.11
CA SER A 102 -15.70 -3.77 8.02
C SER A 102 -15.22 -3.99 9.45
N LEU A 103 -14.69 -2.94 10.05
CA LEU A 103 -14.32 -2.89 11.46
C LEU A 103 -15.42 -2.34 12.36
N GLY A 104 -16.51 -1.85 11.75
CA GLY A 104 -17.64 -1.17 12.36
C GLY A 104 -18.04 0.05 11.53
N ASN A 105 -18.96 0.85 12.03
CA ASN A 105 -19.46 2.04 11.34
C ASN A 105 -19.42 3.24 12.28
N ILE A 106 -18.70 4.29 11.88
CA ILE A 106 -18.44 5.48 12.72
C ILE A 106 -19.72 6.30 13.01
N LEU A 107 -20.79 6.11 12.21
CA LEU A 107 -22.09 6.77 12.42
C LEU A 107 -22.91 6.10 13.54
N HIS A 108 -22.60 4.84 13.88
CA HIS A 108 -23.41 4.02 14.80
C HIS A 108 -22.60 3.47 15.97
N ASP A 109 -21.29 3.25 15.77
CA ASP A 109 -20.42 2.63 16.77
C ASP A 109 -19.49 3.67 17.39
N PRO A 110 -19.36 3.71 18.72
CA PRO A 110 -18.35 4.53 19.37
C PRO A 110 -16.94 4.13 18.93
N TRP A 111 -16.11 5.12 18.62
CA TRP A 111 -14.74 4.90 18.13
C TRP A 111 -13.92 3.90 18.95
N HIS A 112 -14.01 3.97 20.28
CA HIS A 112 -13.27 3.07 21.15
C HIS A 112 -13.66 1.59 20.97
N LYS A 113 -14.89 1.29 20.56
CA LYS A 113 -15.33 -0.08 20.23
C LYS A 113 -14.73 -0.55 18.91
N ILE A 114 -14.74 0.30 17.88
CA ILE A 114 -14.10 0.01 16.58
C ILE A 114 -12.59 -0.25 16.78
N TRP A 115 -11.93 0.68 17.45
CA TRP A 115 -10.48 0.63 17.67
C TRP A 115 -10.03 -0.60 18.47
N ASN A 116 -10.83 -1.02 19.45
CA ASN A 116 -10.56 -2.17 20.31
C ASN A 116 -11.18 -3.49 19.84
N ALA A 117 -11.91 -3.48 18.73
CA ALA A 117 -12.48 -4.70 18.16
C ALA A 117 -11.39 -5.74 17.87
N PRO A 118 -11.67 -7.05 18.08
CA PRO A 118 -10.70 -8.10 17.82
C PRO A 118 -10.14 -8.08 16.39
N ALA A 119 -10.98 -7.76 15.40
CA ALA A 119 -10.55 -7.62 14.01
C ALA A 119 -9.54 -6.49 13.82
N CYS A 120 -9.80 -5.31 14.39
CA CYS A 120 -8.90 -4.16 14.32
C CYS A 120 -7.56 -4.45 15.01
N ARG A 121 -7.59 -5.09 16.18
CA ARG A 121 -6.39 -5.50 16.91
C ARG A 121 -5.53 -6.47 16.10
N ARG A 122 -6.14 -7.53 15.51
CA ARG A 122 -5.41 -8.48 14.66
C ARG A 122 -4.71 -7.80 13.49
N VAL A 123 -5.43 -6.95 12.74
CA VAL A 123 -4.82 -6.23 11.61
C VAL A 123 -3.66 -5.36 12.08
N ARG A 124 -3.81 -4.68 13.21
CA ARG A 124 -2.75 -3.83 13.79
C ARG A 124 -1.52 -4.62 14.18
N GLU A 125 -1.71 -5.76 14.84
CA GLU A 125 -0.62 -6.66 15.24
C GLU A 125 0.11 -7.21 14.01
N GLU A 126 -0.62 -7.60 12.97
CA GLU A 126 -0.02 -8.06 11.71
C GLU A 126 0.71 -6.92 10.98
N SER A 127 0.16 -5.70 10.97
CA SER A 127 0.86 -4.53 10.41
C SER A 127 2.16 -4.24 11.12
N ALA A 128 2.19 -4.37 12.46
CA ALA A 128 3.41 -4.17 13.24
C ALA A 128 4.44 -5.28 13.03
N LYS A 129 4.02 -6.52 12.78
CA LYS A 129 4.93 -7.65 12.50
C LYS A 129 5.47 -7.63 11.07
N MET A 130 4.65 -7.19 10.10
CA MET A 130 4.95 -7.18 8.68
C MET A 130 5.16 -5.75 8.18
N GLU A 131 6.03 -5.02 8.84
CA GLU A 131 6.21 -3.58 8.63
C GLU A 131 6.42 -3.21 7.15
N HIS A 132 7.23 -3.99 6.44
CA HIS A 132 7.58 -3.73 5.05
C HIS A 132 6.79 -4.58 4.04
N ILE A 133 5.66 -5.16 4.43
CA ILE A 133 4.81 -6.00 3.57
C ILE A 133 3.37 -5.52 3.60
N CYS A 134 2.78 -5.28 2.43
CA CYS A 134 1.34 -5.00 2.35
C CYS A 134 0.53 -6.28 2.54
N GLN A 135 -0.34 -6.33 3.55
CA GLN A 135 -1.21 -7.49 3.82
C GLN A 135 -2.14 -7.81 2.63
N LEU A 136 -2.44 -6.85 1.78
CA LEU A 136 -3.23 -7.06 0.55
C LEU A 136 -2.37 -7.57 -0.61
N GLY A 137 -1.06 -7.40 -0.55
CA GLY A 137 -0.10 -7.85 -1.57
C GLY A 137 0.32 -9.32 -1.42
N THR A 138 0.11 -9.91 -0.25
CA THR A 138 0.55 -11.29 0.06
C THR A 138 -0.29 -12.38 -0.60
N THR A 139 -1.34 -12.05 -1.36
CA THR A 139 -2.09 -13.01 -2.18
C THR A 139 -1.38 -13.42 -3.48
N VAL A 140 -0.17 -12.94 -3.71
CA VAL A 140 0.70 -13.54 -4.73
C VAL A 140 1.38 -14.73 -4.07
N PRO A 141 1.22 -15.96 -4.58
CA PRO A 141 2.02 -17.10 -4.14
C PRO A 141 3.49 -16.69 -4.25
N ALA A 142 4.24 -16.85 -3.18
CA ALA A 142 5.68 -16.83 -3.27
C ALA A 142 6.04 -17.86 -4.34
N GLN A 143 6.38 -17.42 -5.54
CA GLN A 143 6.92 -18.33 -6.55
C GLN A 143 8.26 -18.78 -6.00
N GLY A 144 8.29 -20.08 -5.72
CA GLY A 144 9.32 -20.87 -5.16
C GLY A 144 10.73 -20.33 -5.31
N GLY A 145 11.34 -20.03 -4.17
CA GLY A 145 12.77 -20.11 -4.04
C GLY A 145 13.17 -21.59 -4.04
N LEU A 146 13.91 -22.00 -5.01
CA LEU A 146 14.89 -23.08 -4.90
C LEU A 146 16.18 -22.48 -4.38
#